data_792c7f107f667a3a5275063a0c02589f
#
_entry.id   792c7f107f667a3a5275063a0c02589f
#
_cell.length_a   1.000
_cell.length_b   1.000
_cell.length_c   1.000
_cell.angle_alpha   90.00
_cell.angle_beta   90.00
_cell.angle_gamma   90.00
#
_symmetry.space_group_name_H-M   'P 1'
#
loop_
_entity.id
_entity.type
_entity.pdbx_description
1 polymer ?
#
loop_
_entity_poly.entity_id
_entity_poly.type
_entity_poly.pdbx_seq_one_letter_code
_entity_poly.pdbx_strand_id
1 'polypeptide(L)'
;PAGQPGTVRFGMTSLADGSARIDRFDLIAGDMEAIGKLDFEGGNFRRWRADFSSFKVGKTNIRGQVTQLSDGEFLVRLDGSRLDIEPLLIGDQREGREVARNAVTGKKQIYIDMNVDSLRTGLKFGLGRTEGQMRLIGREIDMLSLDAGLGDGKSLQINYAPSEAGHALEIRSN
;
A
#
# COMPACT_ATOMS: atom_id res chain seq x y z
N PRO A 1 2.81 -7.01 -21.90
CA PRO A 1 2.69 -6.23 -23.13
C PRO A 1 3.28 -4.85 -22.87
N ALA A 2 4.52 -4.65 -23.34
CA ALA A 2 5.14 -3.33 -23.35
C ALA A 2 4.38 -2.44 -24.36
N GLY A 3 3.94 -1.27 -23.93
CA GLY A 3 3.59 -0.22 -24.87
C GLY A 3 2.12 0.18 -25.02
N GLN A 4 1.25 -0.10 -24.06
CA GLN A 4 -0.02 0.64 -24.06
C GLN A 4 0.21 2.06 -23.50
N PRO A 5 -0.15 3.13 -24.25
CA PRO A 5 0.02 4.49 -23.77
C PRO A 5 -0.85 4.72 -22.54
N GLY A 6 -0.23 5.22 -21.46
CA GLY A 6 -0.95 5.71 -20.31
C GLY A 6 -1.41 7.15 -20.50
N THR A 7 -2.48 7.53 -19.83
CA THR A 7 -2.97 8.92 -19.78
C THR A 7 -2.92 9.40 -18.34
N VAL A 8 -2.33 10.56 -18.12
CA VAL A 8 -2.39 11.28 -16.84
C VAL A 8 -3.05 12.62 -17.09
N ARG A 9 -4.08 12.94 -16.32
CA ARG A 9 -4.75 14.25 -16.32
C ARG A 9 -4.71 14.80 -14.91
N PHE A 10 -4.25 16.02 -14.75
CA PHE A 10 -4.27 16.72 -13.48
C PHE A 10 -4.32 18.24 -13.68
N GLY A 11 -4.86 18.94 -12.68
CA GLY A 11 -4.75 20.38 -12.51
C GLY A 11 -4.02 20.66 -11.18
N MET A 12 -3.09 21.59 -11.19
CA MET A 12 -2.33 21.97 -10.00
C MET A 12 -2.61 23.42 -9.63
N THR A 13 -2.84 23.67 -8.35
CA THR A 13 -2.99 25.02 -7.77
C THR A 13 -1.86 25.26 -6.78
N SER A 14 -1.15 26.35 -6.95
CA SER A 14 -0.17 26.83 -5.96
C SER A 14 -0.86 27.79 -4.99
N LEU A 15 -0.57 27.66 -3.70
CA LEU A 15 -1.14 28.48 -2.63
C LEU A 15 -0.13 29.55 -2.17
N ALA A 16 -0.62 30.61 -1.55
CA ALA A 16 0.21 31.75 -1.14
C ALA A 16 1.24 31.41 -0.05
N ASP A 17 1.02 30.34 0.71
CA ASP A 17 1.93 29.83 1.75
C ASP A 17 3.05 28.92 1.17
N GLY A 18 3.14 28.82 -0.14
CA GLY A 18 4.11 27.96 -0.85
C GLY A 18 3.72 26.48 -0.92
N SER A 19 2.55 26.10 -0.40
CA SER A 19 1.99 24.76 -0.62
C SER A 19 1.42 24.63 -2.04
N ALA A 20 1.19 23.40 -2.48
CA ALA A 20 0.56 23.12 -3.76
C ALA A 20 -0.46 21.99 -3.62
N ARG A 21 -1.47 22.03 -4.46
CA ARG A 21 -2.52 21.02 -4.49
C ARG A 21 -2.82 20.57 -5.89
N ILE A 22 -3.02 19.28 -6.05
CA ILE A 22 -3.66 18.68 -7.21
C ILE A 22 -5.04 18.24 -6.74
N ASP A 23 -6.08 19.02 -7.08
CA ASP A 23 -7.44 18.75 -6.63
C ASP A 23 -8.01 17.47 -7.21
N ARG A 24 -7.54 17.10 -8.38
CA ARG A 24 -7.88 15.82 -9.00
C ARG A 24 -6.77 15.39 -9.94
N PHE A 25 -6.39 14.14 -9.86
CA PHE A 25 -5.66 13.45 -10.92
C PHE A 25 -6.43 12.20 -11.36
N ASP A 26 -6.34 11.91 -12.65
CA ASP A 26 -6.83 10.67 -13.24
C ASP A 26 -5.66 10.03 -13.98
N LEU A 27 -5.27 8.83 -13.57
CA LEU A 27 -4.20 8.06 -14.19
C LEU A 27 -4.79 6.76 -14.72
N ILE A 28 -4.58 6.50 -16.00
CA ILE A 28 -4.98 5.25 -16.66
C ILE A 28 -3.76 4.71 -17.38
N ALA A 29 -3.36 3.48 -17.08
CA ALA A 29 -2.22 2.81 -17.73
C ALA A 29 -2.50 1.30 -17.81
N GLY A 30 -2.86 0.82 -18.99
CA GLY A 30 -3.27 -0.58 -19.17
C GLY A 30 -4.52 -0.91 -18.35
N ASP A 31 -4.40 -1.85 -17.43
CA ASP A 31 -5.44 -2.26 -16.49
C ASP A 31 -5.40 -1.50 -15.15
N MET A 32 -4.49 -0.53 -15.02
CA MET A 32 -4.38 0.32 -13.84
C MET A 32 -5.21 1.60 -14.03
N GLU A 33 -6.04 1.90 -13.04
CA GLU A 33 -6.78 3.15 -12.89
C GLU A 33 -6.52 3.71 -11.49
N ALA A 34 -6.09 4.97 -11.40
CA ALA A 34 -5.96 5.67 -10.13
C ALA A 34 -6.60 7.06 -10.24
N ILE A 35 -7.55 7.33 -9.34
CA ILE A 35 -8.22 8.63 -9.23
C ILE A 35 -8.00 9.15 -7.82
N GLY A 36 -7.59 10.39 -7.70
CA GLY A 36 -7.30 10.95 -6.39
C GLY A 36 -6.98 12.43 -6.40
N LYS A 37 -6.47 12.87 -5.27
CA LYS A 37 -5.92 14.22 -5.07
C LYS A 37 -4.56 14.11 -4.38
N LEU A 38 -3.77 15.18 -4.48
CA LEU A 38 -2.45 15.25 -3.90
C LEU A 38 -2.24 16.62 -3.29
N ASP A 39 -1.92 16.65 -2.01
CA ASP A 39 -1.58 17.86 -1.26
C ASP A 39 -0.08 17.84 -0.94
N PHE A 40 0.59 18.97 -1.17
CA PHE A 40 1.97 19.22 -0.81
C PHE A 40 2.03 20.32 0.24
N GLU A 41 2.69 20.06 1.36
CA GLU A 41 2.86 21.02 2.44
C GLU A 41 4.21 21.72 2.33
N GLY A 42 4.18 23.06 2.37
CA GLY A 42 5.38 23.90 2.31
C GLY A 42 6.04 23.92 0.91
N GLY A 43 6.87 24.94 0.67
CA GLY A 43 7.46 25.22 -0.64
C GLY A 43 8.52 24.25 -1.13
N ASN A 44 8.85 23.20 -0.40
CA ASN A 44 9.89 22.24 -0.77
C ASN A 44 9.39 20.84 -1.13
N PHE A 45 8.07 20.64 -1.19
CA PHE A 45 7.41 19.36 -1.54
C PHE A 45 7.89 18.14 -0.71
N ARG A 46 8.45 18.37 0.47
CA ARG A 46 9.00 17.30 1.32
C ARG A 46 7.94 16.57 2.13
N ARG A 47 6.77 17.19 2.31
CA ARG A 47 5.62 16.56 2.95
C ARG A 47 4.48 16.55 1.95
N TRP A 48 3.93 15.39 1.74
CA TRP A 48 2.82 15.24 0.83
C TRP A 48 1.84 14.19 1.33
N ARG A 49 0.62 14.34 0.87
CA ARG A 49 -0.47 13.41 1.14
C ARG A 49 -1.22 13.16 -0.17
N ALA A 50 -1.35 11.89 -0.52
CA ALA A 50 -2.17 11.43 -1.64
C ALA A 50 -3.41 10.73 -1.09
N ASP A 51 -4.59 11.15 -1.52
CA ASP A 51 -5.86 10.47 -1.23
C ASP A 51 -6.38 9.86 -2.54
N PHE A 52 -6.51 8.56 -2.58
CA PHE A 52 -7.06 7.81 -3.69
C PHE A 52 -8.54 7.52 -3.44
N SER A 53 -9.43 8.11 -4.21
CA SER A 53 -10.86 7.78 -4.20
C SER A 53 -11.14 6.46 -4.92
N SER A 54 -10.28 6.08 -5.87
CA SER A 54 -10.29 4.79 -6.56
C SER A 54 -8.85 4.41 -6.95
N PHE A 55 -8.50 3.17 -6.67
CA PHE A 55 -7.29 2.54 -7.18
C PHE A 55 -7.62 1.12 -7.61
N LYS A 56 -7.49 0.86 -8.91
CA LYS A 56 -7.75 -0.44 -9.51
C LYS A 56 -6.53 -0.88 -10.29
N VAL A 57 -6.12 -2.10 -10.11
CA VAL A 57 -5.11 -2.77 -10.95
C VAL A 57 -5.32 -4.29 -10.88
N GLY A 58 -5.46 -4.93 -12.02
CA GLY A 58 -5.78 -6.36 -12.05
C GLY A 58 -7.04 -6.67 -11.23
N LYS A 59 -6.88 -7.41 -10.15
CA LYS A 59 -7.98 -7.79 -9.24
C LYS A 59 -8.10 -6.88 -8.01
N THR A 60 -7.19 -5.95 -7.81
CA THR A 60 -7.24 -4.97 -6.72
C THR A 60 -8.27 -3.90 -7.02
N ASN A 61 -9.10 -3.57 -6.03
CA ASN A 61 -10.06 -2.48 -6.06
C ASN A 61 -10.19 -1.89 -4.66
N ILE A 62 -9.45 -0.81 -4.43
CA ILE A 62 -9.32 -0.15 -3.13
C ILE A 62 -9.43 1.37 -3.28
N ARG A 63 -9.63 2.02 -2.17
CA ARG A 63 -9.40 3.45 -1.94
C ARG A 63 -8.40 3.58 -0.80
N GLY A 64 -7.82 4.73 -0.63
CA GLY A 64 -6.88 4.88 0.47
C GLY A 64 -6.14 6.18 0.47
N GLN A 65 -5.18 6.25 1.38
CA GLN A 65 -4.37 7.42 1.59
C GLN A 65 -2.93 7.01 1.79
N VAL A 66 -2.02 7.77 1.22
CA VAL A 66 -0.60 7.70 1.51
C VAL A 66 -0.16 9.05 2.04
N THR A 67 0.42 9.08 3.22
CA THR A 67 0.94 10.30 3.86
C THR A 67 2.42 10.12 4.16
N GLN A 68 3.23 11.05 3.73
CA GLN A 68 4.62 11.14 4.17
C GLN A 68 4.64 11.83 5.54
N LEU A 69 5.03 11.10 6.58
CA LEU A 69 5.11 11.59 7.96
C LEU A 69 6.41 12.36 8.21
N SER A 70 7.52 11.82 7.71
CA SER A 70 8.85 12.41 7.76
C SER A 70 9.71 11.90 6.60
N ASP A 71 10.97 12.31 6.52
CA ASP A 71 11.91 11.80 5.52
C ASP A 71 12.10 10.29 5.73
N GLY A 72 11.51 9.49 4.83
CA GLY A 72 11.59 8.03 4.87
C GLY A 72 10.50 7.32 5.66
N GLU A 73 9.55 8.05 6.27
CA GLU A 73 8.40 7.45 6.96
C GLU A 73 7.08 7.72 6.22
N PHE A 74 6.31 6.68 6.04
CA PHE A 74 5.04 6.72 5.31
C PHE A 74 3.95 6.02 6.09
N LEU A 75 2.76 6.62 6.09
CA LEU A 75 1.53 5.98 6.54
C LEU A 75 0.64 5.71 5.34
N VAL A 76 0.24 4.46 5.18
CA VAL A 76 -0.64 3.97 4.12
C VAL A 76 -1.91 3.46 4.78
N ARG A 77 -3.06 3.99 4.40
CA ARG A 77 -4.38 3.49 4.82
C ARG A 77 -5.12 2.99 3.61
N LEU A 78 -5.62 1.76 3.69
CA LEU A 78 -6.27 1.07 2.59
C LEU A 78 -7.64 0.56 3.03
N ASP A 79 -8.66 0.92 2.28
CA ASP A 79 -10.01 0.40 2.42
C ASP A 79 -10.51 -0.10 1.07
N GLY A 80 -11.35 -1.10 1.03
CA GLY A 80 -11.97 -1.48 -0.23
C GLY A 80 -12.51 -2.88 -0.29
N SER A 81 -13.04 -3.21 -1.47
CA SER A 81 -13.68 -4.51 -1.68
C SER A 81 -12.67 -5.65 -1.88
N ARG A 82 -11.49 -5.34 -2.44
CA ARG A 82 -10.50 -6.39 -2.75
C ARG A 82 -9.09 -5.84 -2.84
N LEU A 83 -8.19 -6.50 -2.16
CA LEU A 83 -6.75 -6.31 -2.28
C LEU A 83 -6.09 -7.61 -2.75
N ASP A 84 -5.36 -7.56 -3.85
CA ASP A 84 -4.59 -8.68 -4.38
C ASP A 84 -3.11 -8.40 -4.20
N ILE A 85 -2.49 -9.09 -3.24
CA ILE A 85 -1.05 -8.98 -2.96
C ILE A 85 -0.25 -10.11 -3.63
N GLU A 86 -0.92 -11.04 -4.32
CA GLU A 86 -0.25 -12.14 -5.02
C GLU A 86 0.85 -11.66 -5.97
N PRO A 87 0.65 -10.60 -6.80
CA PRO A 87 1.70 -10.11 -7.68
C PRO A 87 2.93 -9.59 -6.94
N LEU A 88 2.74 -9.05 -5.73
CA LEU A 88 3.84 -8.55 -4.89
C LEU A 88 4.67 -9.69 -4.28
N LEU A 89 4.02 -10.81 -3.97
CA LEU A 89 4.69 -11.99 -3.40
C LEU A 89 5.45 -12.81 -4.46
N ILE A 90 4.96 -12.85 -5.69
CA ILE A 90 5.54 -13.63 -6.80
C ILE A 90 6.58 -12.81 -7.58
N GLY A 91 6.40 -11.48 -7.68
CA GLY A 91 7.21 -10.60 -8.53
C GLY A 91 8.69 -10.48 -8.13
N ASP A 92 9.04 -10.89 -6.93
CA ASP A 92 10.42 -10.74 -6.40
C ASP A 92 11.42 -11.76 -6.97
N GLN A 93 10.98 -12.71 -7.81
CA GLN A 93 11.87 -13.75 -8.35
C GLN A 93 12.45 -13.46 -9.74
N ARG A 94 11.96 -12.51 -10.51
CA ARG A 94 12.34 -12.47 -11.93
C ARG A 94 12.97 -11.19 -12.52
N GLU A 95 12.71 -9.96 -12.07
CA GLU A 95 13.27 -8.77 -12.76
C GLU A 95 13.57 -7.51 -11.92
N GLY A 96 13.29 -7.50 -10.62
CA GLY A 96 13.40 -6.28 -9.78
C GLY A 96 14.76 -6.05 -9.10
N ARG A 97 15.72 -6.97 -9.26
CA ARG A 97 16.96 -6.92 -8.43
C ARG A 97 17.92 -5.79 -8.75
N GLU A 98 17.95 -5.25 -9.96
CA GLU A 98 18.97 -4.25 -10.34
C GLU A 98 18.53 -2.79 -10.20
N VAL A 99 17.29 -2.46 -10.48
CA VAL A 99 16.82 -1.05 -10.46
C VAL A 99 16.66 -0.51 -9.03
N ALA A 100 16.36 -1.37 -8.08
CA ALA A 100 16.10 -0.96 -6.69
C ALA A 100 17.35 -0.91 -5.78
N ARG A 101 18.50 -1.41 -6.22
CA ARG A 101 19.74 -1.38 -5.43
C ARG A 101 20.35 0.00 -5.27
N ASN A 102 20.09 0.92 -6.19
CA ASN A 102 20.78 2.22 -6.25
C ASN A 102 19.98 3.40 -5.71
N ALA A 103 18.77 3.21 -5.19
CA ALA A 103 17.89 4.33 -4.90
C ALA A 103 17.65 4.69 -3.42
N VAL A 104 18.13 3.93 -2.42
CA VAL A 104 17.78 4.26 -1.02
C VAL A 104 18.91 4.02 -0.04
N THR A 105 19.64 5.07 0.27
CA THR A 105 20.55 5.20 1.43
C THR A 105 19.75 5.58 2.71
N GLY A 106 18.74 4.83 3.07
CA GLY A 106 17.98 5.00 4.31
C GLY A 106 16.93 3.91 4.41
N LYS A 107 16.79 3.27 5.59
CA LYS A 107 15.71 2.30 5.81
C LYS A 107 14.41 3.06 5.89
N LYS A 108 13.62 3.04 4.80
CA LYS A 108 12.25 3.59 4.82
C LYS A 108 11.40 2.78 5.78
N GLN A 109 10.54 3.47 6.53
CA GLN A 109 9.52 2.86 7.37
C GLN A 109 8.15 3.11 6.75
N ILE A 110 7.38 2.05 6.59
CA ILE A 110 6.04 2.13 6.03
C ILE A 110 5.09 1.47 7.02
N TYR A 111 4.15 2.27 7.52
CA TYR A 111 3.03 1.81 8.34
C TYR A 111 1.83 1.62 7.43
N ILE A 112 1.21 0.46 7.49
CA ILE A 112 0.04 0.12 6.67
C ILE A 112 -1.10 -0.25 7.59
N ASP A 113 -2.22 0.46 7.47
CA ASP A 113 -3.51 0.10 8.04
C ASP A 113 -4.40 -0.38 6.89
N MET A 114 -5.02 -1.55 7.01
CA MET A 114 -5.90 -2.07 5.98
C MET A 114 -7.23 -2.56 6.55
N ASN A 115 -8.30 -2.31 5.79
CA ASN A 115 -9.63 -2.88 6.03
C ASN A 115 -10.27 -3.20 4.67
N VAL A 116 -10.25 -4.46 4.28
CA VAL A 116 -10.71 -4.91 2.97
C VAL A 116 -11.69 -6.08 3.09
N ASP A 117 -12.69 -6.14 2.21
CA ASP A 117 -13.67 -7.22 2.23
C ASP A 117 -13.08 -8.56 1.76
N SER A 118 -11.98 -8.53 0.99
CA SER A 118 -11.31 -9.73 0.51
C SER A 118 -9.82 -9.46 0.27
N LEU A 119 -8.97 -10.32 0.83
CA LEU A 119 -7.52 -10.31 0.62
C LEU A 119 -7.09 -11.56 -0.15
N ARG A 120 -6.40 -11.37 -1.29
CA ARG A 120 -5.78 -12.45 -2.06
C ARG A 120 -4.28 -12.48 -1.82
N THR A 121 -3.78 -13.66 -1.47
CA THR A 121 -2.37 -13.89 -1.12
C THR A 121 -1.66 -14.85 -2.07
N GLY A 122 -2.33 -15.29 -3.14
CA GLY A 122 -1.81 -16.37 -4.02
C GLY A 122 -1.97 -17.77 -3.44
N LEU A 123 -2.46 -17.91 -2.23
CA LEU A 123 -2.87 -19.19 -1.67
C LEU A 123 -4.12 -19.71 -2.39
N LYS A 124 -4.36 -21.02 -2.35
CA LYS A 124 -5.53 -21.65 -3.00
C LYS A 124 -6.87 -21.12 -2.49
N PHE A 125 -6.88 -20.55 -1.28
CA PHE A 125 -8.03 -19.89 -0.67
C PHE A 125 -7.75 -18.40 -0.48
N GLY A 126 -8.73 -17.56 -0.76
CA GLY A 126 -8.70 -16.15 -0.41
C GLY A 126 -9.11 -15.95 1.04
N LEU A 127 -8.63 -14.89 1.65
CA LEU A 127 -9.14 -14.43 2.93
C LEU A 127 -10.36 -13.53 2.68
N GLY A 128 -11.38 -13.65 3.52
CA GLY A 128 -12.55 -12.79 3.54
C GLY A 128 -12.22 -11.40 4.10
N ARG A 129 -13.19 -10.79 4.80
CA ARG A 129 -12.95 -9.50 5.44
C ARG A 129 -11.68 -9.57 6.28
N THR A 130 -10.79 -8.65 5.98
CA THR A 130 -9.46 -8.60 6.57
C THR A 130 -9.19 -7.20 7.11
N GLU A 131 -8.89 -7.13 8.39
CA GLU A 131 -8.41 -5.92 9.05
C GLU A 131 -6.99 -6.18 9.54
N GLY A 132 -6.10 -5.19 9.39
CA GLY A 132 -4.74 -5.42 9.83
C GLY A 132 -3.85 -4.22 9.80
N GLN A 133 -2.76 -4.35 10.53
CA GLN A 133 -1.69 -3.37 10.60
C GLN A 133 -0.36 -4.04 10.29
N MET A 134 0.48 -3.36 9.53
CA MET A 134 1.81 -3.84 9.20
C MET A 134 2.82 -2.70 9.28
N ARG A 135 4.00 -3.01 9.78
CA ARG A 135 5.16 -2.13 9.69
C ARG A 135 6.24 -2.79 8.86
N LEU A 136 6.70 -2.08 7.85
CA LEU A 136 7.85 -2.47 7.03
C LEU A 136 9.03 -1.57 7.37
N ILE A 137 10.21 -2.16 7.49
CA ILE A 137 11.48 -1.44 7.60
C ILE A 137 12.35 -1.86 6.42
N GLY A 138 12.49 -0.96 5.46
CA GLY A 138 13.08 -1.29 4.17
C GLY A 138 12.16 -2.23 3.38
N ARG A 139 12.53 -3.51 3.27
CA ARG A 139 11.75 -4.56 2.60
C ARG A 139 11.32 -5.67 3.56
N GLU A 140 11.63 -5.55 4.82
CA GLU A 140 11.35 -6.57 5.81
C GLU A 140 10.09 -6.22 6.60
N ILE A 141 9.25 -7.21 6.85
CA ILE A 141 8.13 -7.07 7.77
C ILE A 141 8.73 -7.06 9.18
N ASP A 142 8.55 -5.94 9.87
CA ASP A 142 8.97 -5.78 11.25
C ASP A 142 7.83 -6.09 12.22
N MET A 143 6.60 -5.76 11.83
CA MET A 143 5.39 -6.06 12.61
C MET A 143 4.24 -6.37 11.65
N LEU A 144 3.42 -7.36 12.01
CA LEU A 144 2.16 -7.67 11.36
C LEU A 144 1.14 -8.09 12.40
N SER A 145 -0.03 -7.46 12.38
CA SER A 145 -1.22 -7.90 13.09
C SER A 145 -2.35 -7.99 12.08
N LEU A 146 -2.95 -9.15 11.93
CA LEU A 146 -3.96 -9.41 10.92
C LEU A 146 -5.08 -10.25 11.50
N ASP A 147 -6.31 -9.80 11.29
CA ASP A 147 -7.56 -10.50 11.54
C ASP A 147 -8.28 -10.72 10.21
N ALA A 148 -8.59 -11.97 9.86
CA ALA A 148 -9.19 -12.30 8.58
C ALA A 148 -10.27 -13.37 8.70
N GLY A 149 -11.36 -13.23 7.94
CA GLY A 149 -12.36 -14.26 7.77
C GLY A 149 -11.88 -15.37 6.84
N LEU A 150 -12.12 -16.63 7.23
CA LEU A 150 -11.84 -17.81 6.39
C LEU A 150 -13.09 -18.36 5.69
N GLY A 151 -14.27 -17.75 5.90
CA GLY A 151 -15.57 -18.28 5.50
C GLY A 151 -16.18 -19.19 6.58
N ASP A 152 -17.45 -19.51 6.43
CA ASP A 152 -18.23 -20.37 7.34
C ASP A 152 -18.13 -19.98 8.83
N GLY A 153 -17.97 -18.69 9.12
CA GLY A 153 -17.84 -18.17 10.47
C GLY A 153 -16.47 -18.41 11.12
N LYS A 154 -15.50 -18.94 10.39
CA LYS A 154 -14.13 -19.14 10.85
C LYS A 154 -13.30 -17.89 10.69
N SER A 155 -12.31 -17.70 11.55
CA SER A 155 -11.36 -16.60 11.50
C SER A 155 -9.92 -17.05 11.62
N LEU A 156 -9.02 -16.22 11.15
CA LEU A 156 -7.58 -16.36 11.25
C LEU A 156 -7.00 -15.10 11.86
N GLN A 157 -6.22 -15.26 12.90
CA GLN A 157 -5.44 -14.18 13.51
C GLN A 157 -3.96 -14.48 13.33
N ILE A 158 -3.20 -13.50 12.87
CA ILE A 158 -1.76 -13.59 12.73
C ILE A 158 -1.15 -12.40 13.46
N ASN A 159 -0.24 -12.66 14.39
CA ASN A 159 0.56 -11.65 15.05
C ASN A 159 2.05 -11.99 14.86
N TYR A 160 2.78 -11.06 14.28
CA TYR A 160 4.23 -11.13 14.12
C TYR A 160 4.82 -9.84 14.65
N ALA A 161 5.68 -9.93 15.63
CA ALA A 161 6.22 -8.75 16.29
C ALA A 161 7.64 -9.01 16.84
N PRO A 162 8.45 -7.96 17.04
CA PRO A 162 9.73 -8.05 17.73
C PRO A 162 9.58 -8.67 19.12
N SER A 163 10.53 -9.52 19.49
CA SER A 163 10.64 -10.17 20.81
C SER A 163 12.08 -10.10 21.29
N GLU A 164 12.35 -10.50 22.53
CA GLU A 164 13.70 -10.53 23.11
C GLU A 164 14.68 -11.43 22.31
N ALA A 165 14.17 -12.49 21.70
CA ALA A 165 14.96 -13.45 20.92
C ALA A 165 14.94 -13.19 19.39
N GLY A 166 14.38 -12.06 18.95
CA GLY A 166 14.23 -11.74 17.52
C GLY A 166 12.79 -11.37 17.19
N HIS A 167 12.04 -12.21 16.47
CA HIS A 167 10.62 -12.01 16.19
C HIS A 167 9.81 -13.22 16.65
N ALA A 168 8.63 -12.96 17.19
CA ALA A 168 7.65 -13.97 17.55
C ALA A 168 6.52 -13.99 16.54
N LEU A 169 6.11 -15.19 16.12
CA LEU A 169 4.94 -15.42 15.25
C LEU A 169 3.90 -16.21 16.04
N GLU A 170 2.71 -15.65 16.13
CA GLU A 170 1.54 -16.34 16.68
C GLU A 170 0.44 -16.43 15.62
N ILE A 171 -0.10 -17.63 15.45
CA ILE A 171 -1.22 -17.89 14.53
C ILE A 171 -2.32 -18.60 15.31
N ARG A 172 -3.51 -18.03 15.27
CA ARG A 172 -4.73 -18.60 15.87
C ARG A 172 -5.80 -18.76 14.81
N SER A 173 -6.53 -19.85 14.86
CA SER A 173 -7.73 -20.06 14.05
C SER A 173 -8.82 -20.69 14.91
N ASN A 174 -10.04 -20.34 14.66
CA ASN A 174 -11.24 -20.93 15.28
C ASN A 174 -12.18 -21.49 14.20
#